data_21cb9cda321b4f2c92f16b576b3c09e1
#
_entry.id   21cb9cda321b4f2c92f16b576b3c09e1
#
_cell.length_a   1.000
_cell.length_b   1.000
_cell.length_c   1.000
_cell.angle_alpha   90.00
_cell.angle_beta   90.00
_cell.angle_gamma   90.00
#
_symmetry.space_group_name_H-M   'P 1'
#
loop_
_entity.id
_entity.type
_entity.pdbx_description
1 polymer ?
#
loop_
_entity_poly.entity_id
_entity_poly.type
_entity_poly.pdbx_seq_one_letter_code
_entity_poly.pdbx_strand_id
1 'polypeptide(L)'
;MFSLVISASEAAALEPTALFVDCRHDLFAPEAGYDAFLAGHLPHAVYLHLDRHLSGEIIPGKTGRHPLPQQGKFIGLMQELGLAPRTQVVVYDDKGGGIAARLWWMLRALGHEAVAVLDGGIQAWTAAGYPLEAGPAALRPDRRGIPSHLAPSPVPRTRDLAQVIQAKTDDATTLVDSRTAERYRGEHEPIDPVAGHIPTAVNLPWPDNLRDGKFKPAAELKTRFAGLANEAGEVVFYCGSGVTACHNVLAYELATGQRASLYPGSWSEYLLTLE
;
A
#
# COMPACT_ATOMS: atom_id res chain seq x y z
N MET A 1 2.22 -14.22 14.39
CA MET A 1 2.37 -13.67 13.04
C MET A 1 1.33 -12.57 12.85
N PHE A 2 1.73 -11.43 12.34
CA PHE A 2 0.88 -10.27 12.10
C PHE A 2 0.63 -10.13 10.60
N SER A 3 -0.60 -9.80 10.20
CA SER A 3 -1.01 -9.79 8.78
C SER A 3 -1.64 -8.48 8.30
N LEU A 4 -2.00 -7.56 9.20
CA LEU A 4 -2.61 -6.27 8.86
C LEU A 4 -1.79 -5.11 9.44
N VAL A 5 -1.92 -4.84 10.72
CA VAL A 5 -1.18 -3.81 11.44
C VAL A 5 -0.43 -4.40 12.63
N ILE A 6 0.63 -3.73 13.05
CA ILE A 6 1.46 -4.12 14.20
C ILE A 6 1.85 -2.85 14.97
N SER A 7 1.78 -2.88 16.30
CA SER A 7 2.25 -1.78 17.13
C SER A 7 3.77 -1.70 17.19
N ALA A 8 4.30 -0.55 17.59
CA ALA A 8 5.76 -0.36 17.75
C ALA A 8 6.36 -1.34 18.78
N SER A 9 5.66 -1.62 19.88
CA SER A 9 6.13 -2.56 20.90
C SER A 9 6.14 -4.02 20.42
N GLU A 10 5.12 -4.45 19.69
CA GLU A 10 5.10 -5.77 19.08
C GLU A 10 6.17 -5.93 18.01
N ALA A 11 6.38 -4.87 17.18
CA ALA A 11 7.41 -4.87 16.16
C ALA A 11 8.82 -4.94 16.76
N ALA A 12 9.09 -4.17 17.83
CA ALA A 12 10.37 -4.22 18.53
C ALA A 12 10.67 -5.60 19.13
N ALA A 13 9.66 -6.32 19.62
CA ALA A 13 9.82 -7.68 20.12
C ALA A 13 10.16 -8.71 19.02
N LEU A 14 10.02 -8.36 17.75
CA LEU A 14 10.36 -9.23 16.62
C LEU A 14 11.80 -9.01 16.11
N GLU A 15 12.49 -8.01 16.63
CA GLU A 15 13.91 -7.80 16.29
C GLU A 15 14.77 -8.93 16.93
N PRO A 16 15.80 -9.44 16.23
CA PRO A 16 16.26 -9.14 14.88
C PRO A 16 15.67 -10.08 13.80
N THR A 17 14.59 -10.79 14.07
CA THR A 17 14.08 -11.87 13.20
C THR A 17 13.16 -11.37 12.08
N ALA A 18 12.44 -10.26 12.28
CA ALA A 18 11.59 -9.66 11.25
C ALA A 18 12.41 -8.95 10.17
N LEU A 19 11.85 -8.86 8.98
CA LEU A 19 12.34 -8.00 7.91
C LEU A 19 11.61 -6.65 8.00
N PHE A 20 12.32 -5.61 8.46
CA PHE A 20 11.81 -4.25 8.47
C PHE A 20 12.06 -3.59 7.12
N VAL A 21 11.04 -2.95 6.54
CA VAL A 21 11.15 -2.28 5.25
C VAL A 21 10.63 -0.86 5.35
N ASP A 22 11.52 0.09 5.09
CA ASP A 22 11.21 1.52 4.99
C ASP A 22 10.68 1.82 3.60
N CYS A 23 9.47 2.37 3.54
CA CYS A 23 8.79 2.75 2.31
C CYS A 23 8.56 4.27 2.24
N ARG A 24 9.27 5.09 3.03
CA ARG A 24 9.12 6.55 3.00
C ARG A 24 9.35 7.09 1.61
N HIS A 25 8.46 7.95 1.16
CA HIS A 25 8.51 8.53 -0.17
C HIS A 25 7.77 9.86 -0.19
N ASP A 26 8.28 10.80 -0.98
CA ASP A 26 7.59 12.02 -1.32
C ASP A 26 7.41 12.12 -2.83
N LEU A 27 6.18 12.38 -3.27
CA LEU A 27 5.83 12.39 -4.69
C LEU A 27 6.49 13.54 -5.46
N PHE A 28 6.76 14.66 -4.78
CA PHE A 28 7.37 15.86 -5.36
C PHE A 28 8.88 15.95 -5.12
N ALA A 29 9.41 15.11 -4.23
CA ALA A 29 10.83 14.97 -3.92
C ALA A 29 11.19 13.48 -3.75
N PRO A 30 11.25 12.69 -4.84
CA PRO A 30 11.35 11.22 -4.76
C PRO A 30 12.53 10.69 -3.94
N GLU A 31 13.66 11.39 -3.92
CA GLU A 31 14.85 10.99 -3.15
C GLU A 31 14.75 11.32 -1.65
N ALA A 32 13.83 12.20 -1.24
CA ALA A 32 13.70 12.61 0.16
C ALA A 32 13.42 11.41 1.10
N GLY A 33 12.74 10.37 0.62
CA GLY A 33 12.51 9.15 1.39
C GLY A 33 13.80 8.40 1.68
N TYR A 34 14.70 8.30 0.71
CA TYR A 34 16.01 7.67 0.90
C TYR A 34 16.94 8.51 1.78
N ASP A 35 16.94 9.84 1.60
CA ASP A 35 17.71 10.74 2.48
C ASP A 35 17.25 10.63 3.93
N ALA A 36 15.93 10.56 4.15
CA ALA A 36 15.36 10.34 5.48
C ALA A 36 15.74 8.96 6.04
N PHE A 37 15.81 7.93 5.22
CA PHE A 37 16.30 6.60 5.61
C PHE A 37 17.76 6.68 6.07
N LEU A 38 18.63 7.32 5.32
CA LEU A 38 20.05 7.50 5.68
C LEU A 38 20.23 8.29 6.97
N ALA A 39 19.36 9.26 7.24
CA ALA A 39 19.36 10.04 8.47
C ALA A 39 18.90 9.26 9.69
N GLY A 40 17.97 8.31 9.52
CA GLY A 40 17.49 7.45 10.60
C GLY A 40 16.39 6.50 10.15
N HIS A 41 16.55 5.22 10.46
CA HIS A 41 15.59 4.14 10.15
C HIS A 41 15.52 3.14 11.30
N LEU A 42 14.51 2.27 11.29
CA LEU A 42 14.40 1.19 12.27
C LEU A 42 15.62 0.26 12.18
N PRO A 43 16.08 -0.33 13.29
CA PRO A 43 17.24 -1.22 13.28
C PRO A 43 17.10 -2.31 12.22
N HIS A 44 18.17 -2.49 11.46
CA HIS A 44 18.25 -3.50 10.40
C HIS A 44 17.22 -3.36 9.27
N ALA A 45 16.56 -2.23 9.13
CA ALA A 45 15.63 -1.99 8.05
C ALA A 45 16.34 -1.90 6.70
N VAL A 46 15.62 -2.28 5.65
CA VAL A 46 16.01 -2.01 4.26
C VAL A 46 15.08 -0.95 3.68
N TYR A 47 15.57 -0.22 2.68
CA TYR A 47 14.78 0.81 2.01
C TYR A 47 14.25 0.30 0.66
N LEU A 48 12.94 0.49 0.42
CA LEU A 48 12.34 0.25 -0.89
C LEU A 48 11.69 1.52 -1.44
N HIS A 49 12.26 2.03 -2.51
CA HIS A 49 11.78 3.20 -3.22
C HIS A 49 10.49 2.90 -4.00
N LEU A 50 9.48 3.77 -3.92
CA LEU A 50 8.20 3.58 -4.59
C LEU A 50 8.36 3.38 -6.10
N ASP A 51 9.08 4.28 -6.78
CA ASP A 51 9.18 4.25 -8.24
C ASP A 51 10.09 3.13 -8.75
N ARG A 52 11.19 2.83 -8.02
CA ARG A 52 12.21 1.88 -8.49
C ARG A 52 11.92 0.43 -8.13
N HIS A 53 11.26 0.22 -6.98
CA HIS A 53 11.09 -1.12 -6.41
C HIS A 53 9.63 -1.56 -6.32
N LEU A 54 8.71 -0.63 -6.07
CA LEU A 54 7.29 -0.93 -5.88
C LEU A 54 6.42 -0.52 -7.08
N SER A 55 7.06 -0.01 -8.13
CA SER A 55 6.40 0.33 -9.40
C SER A 55 7.12 -0.30 -10.58
N GLY A 56 6.39 -0.50 -11.65
CA GLY A 56 6.90 -0.94 -12.94
C GLY A 56 7.22 0.23 -13.86
N GLU A 57 7.69 -0.09 -15.05
CA GLU A 57 7.95 0.89 -16.11
C GLU A 57 6.66 1.59 -16.53
N ILE A 58 6.72 2.90 -16.65
CA ILE A 58 5.62 3.70 -17.20
C ILE A 58 5.67 3.58 -18.72
N ILE A 59 4.59 3.09 -19.32
CA ILE A 59 4.42 3.03 -20.77
C ILE A 59 3.44 4.14 -21.18
N PRO A 60 3.91 5.20 -21.85
CA PRO A 60 3.04 6.30 -22.27
C PRO A 60 1.82 5.81 -23.06
N GLY A 61 0.64 6.35 -22.73
CA GLY A 61 -0.63 5.97 -23.36
C GLY A 61 -1.14 4.56 -22.99
N LYS A 62 -0.51 3.85 -22.05
CA LYS A 62 -0.93 2.49 -21.64
C LYS A 62 -1.03 2.28 -20.16
N THR A 63 -0.21 2.95 -19.35
CA THR A 63 -0.19 2.74 -17.89
C THR A 63 -0.42 4.04 -17.14
N GLY A 64 -0.91 3.93 -15.91
CA GLY A 64 -0.88 5.02 -14.94
C GLY A 64 0.54 5.34 -14.45
N ARG A 65 0.67 6.25 -13.47
CA ARG A 65 1.97 6.74 -12.96
C ARG A 65 2.76 5.72 -12.14
N HIS A 66 2.10 4.76 -11.47
CA HIS A 66 2.76 3.73 -10.66
C HIS A 66 2.18 2.35 -10.99
N PRO A 67 2.39 1.83 -12.22
CA PRO A 67 1.93 0.49 -12.56
C PRO A 67 2.57 -0.55 -11.63
N LEU A 68 1.94 -1.69 -11.46
CA LEU A 68 2.56 -2.78 -10.71
C LEU A 68 3.85 -3.25 -11.41
N PRO A 69 4.93 -3.53 -10.69
CA PRO A 69 6.14 -4.07 -11.30
C PRO A 69 5.87 -5.46 -11.87
N GLN A 70 6.70 -5.85 -12.84
CA GLN A 70 6.67 -7.23 -13.33
C GLN A 70 6.88 -8.20 -12.17
N GLN A 71 5.99 -9.17 -12.04
CA GLN A 71 5.99 -10.11 -10.92
C GLN A 71 7.34 -10.82 -10.72
N GLY A 72 7.99 -11.28 -11.78
CA GLY A 72 9.31 -11.94 -11.69
C GLY A 72 10.39 -11.03 -11.12
N LYS A 73 10.40 -9.74 -11.51
CA LYS A 73 11.34 -8.75 -10.96
C LYS A 73 11.10 -8.51 -9.48
N PHE A 74 9.84 -8.39 -9.07
CA PHE A 74 9.51 -8.18 -7.67
C PHE A 74 9.83 -9.42 -6.81
N ILE A 75 9.55 -10.63 -7.30
CA ILE A 75 9.95 -11.88 -6.63
C ILE A 75 11.47 -11.94 -6.48
N GLY A 76 12.24 -11.61 -7.53
CA GLY A 76 13.70 -11.54 -7.48
C GLY A 76 14.21 -10.58 -6.40
N LEU A 77 13.61 -9.38 -6.29
CA LEU A 77 13.93 -8.43 -5.23
C LEU A 77 13.67 -9.01 -3.83
N MET A 78 12.55 -9.68 -3.63
CA MET A 78 12.24 -10.32 -2.34
C MET A 78 13.22 -11.46 -2.02
N GLN A 79 13.76 -12.15 -3.05
CA GLN A 79 14.82 -13.14 -2.89
C GLN A 79 16.12 -12.51 -2.41
N GLU A 80 16.51 -11.39 -3.01
CA GLU A 80 17.71 -10.64 -2.62
C GLU A 80 17.61 -10.14 -1.17
N LEU A 81 16.43 -9.76 -0.72
CA LEU A 81 16.15 -9.35 0.65
C LEU A 81 16.06 -10.54 1.63
N GLY A 82 16.17 -11.78 1.14
CA GLY A 82 16.13 -12.97 1.97
C GLY A 82 14.75 -13.30 2.54
N LEU A 83 13.67 -12.97 1.81
CA LEU A 83 12.31 -13.29 2.25
C LEU A 83 12.09 -14.80 2.21
N ALA A 84 11.85 -15.42 3.37
CA ALA A 84 11.49 -16.83 3.53
C ALA A 84 9.98 -16.98 3.85
N PRO A 85 9.40 -18.18 3.71
CA PRO A 85 7.94 -18.40 3.88
C PRO A 85 7.37 -17.94 5.23
N ARG A 86 8.18 -17.95 6.28
CA ARG A 86 7.77 -17.57 7.65
C ARG A 86 8.38 -16.27 8.14
N THR A 87 9.09 -15.55 7.29
CA THR A 87 9.65 -14.24 7.64
C THR A 87 8.51 -13.26 7.91
N GLN A 88 8.44 -12.74 9.14
CA GLN A 88 7.55 -11.61 9.40
C GLN A 88 8.12 -10.37 8.72
N VAL A 89 7.35 -9.75 7.85
CA VAL A 89 7.69 -8.46 7.24
C VAL A 89 6.94 -7.36 7.98
N VAL A 90 7.63 -6.31 8.36
CA VAL A 90 7.05 -5.10 8.94
C VAL A 90 7.39 -3.94 8.01
N VAL A 91 6.37 -3.40 7.37
CA VAL A 91 6.52 -2.28 6.43
C VAL A 91 6.12 -0.99 7.11
N TYR A 92 6.86 0.10 6.87
CA TYR A 92 6.55 1.38 7.48
C TYR A 92 6.87 2.55 6.56
N ASP A 93 6.25 3.68 6.87
CA ASP A 93 6.56 4.98 6.31
C ASP A 93 6.42 6.08 7.39
N ASP A 94 6.33 7.33 6.98
CA ASP A 94 6.11 8.50 7.82
C ASP A 94 4.74 9.18 7.58
N LYS A 95 3.85 8.52 6.83
CA LYS A 95 2.53 9.04 6.42
C LYS A 95 1.39 8.11 6.85
N GLY A 96 1.55 7.46 8.01
CA GLY A 96 0.52 6.59 8.59
C GLY A 96 0.20 5.34 7.78
N GLY A 97 1.14 4.84 6.98
CA GLY A 97 0.98 3.66 6.14
C GLY A 97 0.51 3.95 4.71
N GLY A 98 0.41 5.23 4.31
CA GLY A 98 -0.09 5.62 2.99
C GLY A 98 0.71 5.08 1.81
N ILE A 99 2.02 4.88 1.99
CA ILE A 99 2.92 4.28 1.00
C ILE A 99 3.23 2.82 1.36
N ALA A 100 3.49 2.53 2.64
CA ALA A 100 3.84 1.19 3.12
C ALA A 100 2.76 0.14 2.79
N ALA A 101 1.49 0.54 2.79
CA ALA A 101 0.37 -0.34 2.40
C ALA A 101 0.50 -0.88 0.97
N ARG A 102 1.23 -0.20 0.07
CA ARG A 102 1.49 -0.70 -1.29
C ARG A 102 2.33 -1.98 -1.25
N LEU A 103 3.43 -1.99 -0.48
CA LEU A 103 4.27 -3.19 -0.32
C LEU A 103 3.52 -4.30 0.43
N TRP A 104 2.77 -3.95 1.49
CA TRP A 104 1.90 -4.89 2.19
C TRP A 104 0.95 -5.60 1.21
N TRP A 105 0.26 -4.83 0.35
CA TRP A 105 -0.68 -5.37 -0.63
C TRP A 105 0.03 -6.27 -1.66
N MET A 106 1.19 -5.84 -2.18
CA MET A 106 1.96 -6.61 -3.16
C MET A 106 2.41 -7.97 -2.63
N LEU A 107 2.88 -8.03 -1.39
CA LEU A 107 3.29 -9.28 -0.75
C LEU A 107 2.09 -10.20 -0.54
N ARG A 108 0.95 -9.66 -0.10
CA ARG A 108 -0.31 -10.41 0.06
C ARG A 108 -0.83 -10.95 -1.27
N ALA A 109 -0.71 -10.17 -2.35
CA ALA A 109 -1.07 -10.59 -3.71
C ALA A 109 -0.21 -11.75 -4.23
N LEU A 110 0.97 -11.96 -3.65
CA LEU A 110 1.85 -13.10 -3.93
C LEU A 110 1.77 -14.19 -2.84
N GLY A 111 0.77 -14.17 -1.98
CA GLY A 111 0.51 -15.21 -0.98
C GLY A 111 1.38 -15.12 0.27
N HIS A 112 2.16 -14.04 0.46
CA HIS A 112 2.91 -13.84 1.70
C HIS A 112 2.02 -13.15 2.75
N GLU A 113 1.44 -13.94 3.64
CA GLU A 113 0.48 -13.46 4.65
C GLU A 113 1.15 -12.82 5.88
N ALA A 114 2.41 -13.14 6.15
CA ALA A 114 3.16 -12.65 7.31
C ALA A 114 3.74 -11.24 7.06
N VAL A 115 2.88 -10.29 6.70
CA VAL A 115 3.26 -8.88 6.47
C VAL A 115 2.28 -7.96 7.17
N ALA A 116 2.80 -6.97 7.91
CA ALA A 116 1.99 -5.98 8.62
C ALA A 116 2.56 -4.56 8.45
N VAL A 117 1.68 -3.57 8.43
CA VAL A 117 2.04 -2.15 8.46
C VAL A 117 2.27 -1.72 9.91
N LEU A 118 3.39 -1.04 10.18
CA LEU A 118 3.68 -0.46 11.49
C LEU A 118 2.70 0.68 11.78
N ASP A 119 1.82 0.47 12.74
CA ASP A 119 0.77 1.43 13.08
C ASP A 119 1.37 2.71 13.68
N GLY A 120 1.15 3.82 13.00
CA GLY A 120 1.76 5.12 13.30
C GLY A 120 3.19 5.28 12.77
N GLY A 121 3.69 4.33 11.97
CA GLY A 121 4.95 4.44 11.24
C GLY A 121 6.18 4.70 12.12
N ILE A 122 7.21 5.33 11.53
CA ILE A 122 8.45 5.66 12.24
C ILE A 122 8.22 6.60 13.43
N GLN A 123 7.17 7.45 13.38
CA GLN A 123 6.83 8.34 14.48
C GLN A 123 6.38 7.56 15.72
N ALA A 124 5.57 6.49 15.56
CA ALA A 124 5.16 5.66 16.69
C ALA A 124 6.35 4.89 17.29
N TRP A 125 7.29 4.44 16.46
CA TRP A 125 8.54 3.81 16.90
C TRP A 125 9.38 4.73 17.77
N THR A 126 9.65 5.95 17.28
CA THR A 126 10.45 6.95 18.00
C THR A 126 9.76 7.46 19.26
N ALA A 127 8.43 7.68 19.20
CA ALA A 127 7.64 8.09 20.37
C ALA A 127 7.62 7.03 21.49
N ALA A 128 7.78 5.73 21.13
CA ALA A 128 7.93 4.66 22.09
C ALA A 128 9.35 4.53 22.68
N GLY A 129 10.29 5.39 22.25
CA GLY A 129 11.67 5.44 22.74
C GLY A 129 12.60 4.37 22.15
N TYR A 130 12.21 3.71 21.06
CA TYR A 130 13.04 2.72 20.40
C TYR A 130 14.14 3.39 19.55
N PRO A 131 15.35 2.78 19.45
CA PRO A 131 16.47 3.35 18.74
C PRO A 131 16.24 3.38 17.23
N LEU A 132 16.97 4.29 16.58
CA LEU A 132 17.15 4.32 15.13
C LEU A 132 18.62 4.02 14.80
N GLU A 133 18.83 3.42 13.63
CA GLU A 133 20.14 3.31 12.98
C GLU A 133 20.25 4.40 11.90
N ALA A 134 21.46 4.81 11.55
CA ALA A 134 21.74 5.78 10.50
C ALA A 134 22.73 5.19 9.48
N GLY A 135 22.72 5.73 8.27
CA GLY A 135 23.58 5.26 7.17
C GLY A 135 22.89 4.24 6.27
N PRO A 136 23.64 3.62 5.34
CA PRO A 136 23.09 2.63 4.43
C PRO A 136 22.71 1.34 5.17
N ALA A 137 21.68 0.65 4.65
CA ALA A 137 21.26 -0.63 5.20
C ALA A 137 22.42 -1.64 5.25
N ALA A 138 22.61 -2.26 6.39
CA ALA A 138 23.53 -3.39 6.50
C ALA A 138 22.85 -4.62 5.87
N LEU A 139 23.30 -5.03 4.69
CA LEU A 139 22.87 -6.28 4.08
C LEU A 139 23.19 -7.44 5.03
N ARG A 140 22.21 -8.27 5.36
CA ARG A 140 22.40 -9.48 6.15
C ARG A 140 22.71 -10.65 5.22
N PRO A 141 23.97 -11.07 5.10
CA PRO A 141 24.36 -12.15 4.17
C PRO A 141 23.72 -13.51 4.47
N ASP A 142 23.26 -13.70 5.70
CA ASP A 142 22.63 -14.93 6.22
C ASP A 142 21.16 -15.08 5.83
N ARG A 143 20.52 -14.02 5.32
CA ARG A 143 19.12 -14.04 4.90
C ARG A 143 18.92 -14.37 3.41
N ARG A 144 19.73 -15.22 2.83
CA ARG A 144 19.50 -15.71 1.45
C ARG A 144 18.38 -16.75 1.46
N GLY A 145 17.14 -16.27 1.53
CA GLY A 145 15.96 -17.11 1.35
C GLY A 145 15.64 -17.28 -0.13
N ILE A 146 15.13 -18.45 -0.51
CA ILE A 146 14.49 -18.64 -1.81
C ILE A 146 12.98 -18.50 -1.54
N PRO A 147 12.31 -17.42 -1.94
CA PRO A 147 10.86 -17.27 -1.72
C PRO A 147 10.08 -18.12 -2.76
N SER A 148 10.36 -19.42 -2.77
CA SER A 148 9.64 -20.39 -3.62
C SER A 148 8.14 -20.46 -3.31
N HIS A 149 7.70 -19.83 -2.21
CA HIS A 149 6.30 -19.73 -1.81
C HIS A 149 5.55 -18.57 -2.46
N LEU A 150 6.27 -17.60 -3.07
CA LEU A 150 5.63 -16.46 -3.70
C LEU A 150 5.03 -16.88 -5.04
N ALA A 151 3.72 -16.90 -5.11
CA ALA A 151 2.95 -17.18 -6.30
C ALA A 151 1.71 -16.29 -6.33
N PRO A 152 1.13 -16.00 -7.50
CA PRO A 152 -0.11 -15.23 -7.56
C PRO A 152 -1.18 -15.82 -6.66
N SER A 153 -1.68 -15.03 -5.73
CA SER A 153 -2.83 -15.39 -4.89
C SER A 153 -4.10 -14.99 -5.62
N PRO A 154 -5.18 -15.79 -5.57
CA PRO A 154 -6.46 -15.38 -6.12
C PRO A 154 -7.09 -14.22 -5.32
N VAL A 155 -6.53 -13.90 -4.16
CA VAL A 155 -7.00 -12.81 -3.28
C VAL A 155 -5.79 -12.20 -2.55
N PRO A 156 -5.61 -10.88 -2.53
CA PRO A 156 -6.49 -9.84 -3.08
C PRO A 156 -6.45 -9.78 -4.62
N ARG A 157 -7.56 -9.34 -5.21
CA ARG A 157 -7.72 -9.27 -6.67
C ARG A 157 -7.32 -7.90 -7.20
N THR A 158 -6.83 -7.88 -8.45
CA THR A 158 -6.75 -6.65 -9.25
C THR A 158 -7.94 -6.54 -10.19
N ARG A 159 -8.30 -5.30 -10.53
CA ARG A 159 -9.17 -4.97 -11.66
C ARG A 159 -8.35 -4.18 -12.67
N ASP A 160 -8.49 -4.51 -13.92
CA ASP A 160 -7.92 -3.74 -15.02
C ASP A 160 -8.87 -2.63 -15.48
N LEU A 161 -8.39 -1.77 -16.38
CA LEU A 161 -9.16 -0.65 -16.91
C LEU A 161 -10.47 -1.09 -17.57
N ALA A 162 -10.48 -2.18 -18.34
CA ALA A 162 -11.69 -2.66 -19.03
C ALA A 162 -12.75 -3.12 -18.01
N GLN A 163 -12.33 -3.82 -16.97
CA GLN A 163 -13.21 -4.25 -15.87
C GLN A 163 -13.78 -3.07 -15.08
N VAL A 164 -12.98 -2.02 -14.87
CA VAL A 164 -13.43 -0.79 -14.19
C VAL A 164 -14.42 -0.01 -15.07
N ILE A 165 -14.20 0.05 -16.39
CA ILE A 165 -15.16 0.66 -17.30
C ILE A 165 -16.50 -0.09 -17.26
N GLN A 166 -16.49 -1.42 -17.24
CA GLN A 166 -17.70 -2.23 -17.14
C GLN A 166 -18.38 -2.04 -15.78
N ALA A 167 -17.64 -1.94 -14.71
CA ALA A 167 -18.16 -1.73 -13.34
C ALA A 167 -19.02 -0.46 -13.19
N LYS A 168 -18.88 0.52 -14.09
CA LYS A 168 -19.73 1.73 -14.09
C LYS A 168 -21.20 1.44 -14.46
N THR A 169 -21.46 0.30 -15.04
CA THR A 169 -22.82 -0.12 -15.45
C THR A 169 -23.28 -1.38 -14.72
N ASP A 170 -22.50 -1.83 -13.75
CA ASP A 170 -22.74 -3.04 -12.96
C ASP A 170 -23.06 -2.68 -11.52
N ASP A 171 -24.29 -2.93 -11.09
CA ASP A 171 -24.74 -2.66 -9.70
C ASP A 171 -24.08 -3.59 -8.67
N ALA A 172 -23.36 -4.64 -9.11
CA ALA A 172 -22.68 -5.58 -8.23
C ALA A 172 -21.28 -5.10 -7.80
N THR A 173 -20.74 -4.03 -8.43
CA THR A 173 -19.40 -3.53 -8.13
C THR A 173 -19.44 -2.09 -7.61
N THR A 174 -18.88 -1.86 -6.42
CA THR A 174 -18.72 -0.52 -5.85
C THR A 174 -17.30 -0.03 -6.08
N LEU A 175 -17.14 1.02 -6.89
CA LEU A 175 -15.87 1.73 -7.08
C LEU A 175 -15.68 2.75 -5.96
N VAL A 176 -14.50 2.77 -5.32
CA VAL A 176 -14.19 3.66 -4.20
C VAL A 176 -12.93 4.46 -4.49
N ASP A 177 -13.07 5.78 -4.60
CA ASP A 177 -11.96 6.71 -4.73
C ASP A 177 -11.36 7.01 -3.36
N SER A 178 -10.08 6.70 -3.20
CA SER A 178 -9.34 6.89 -1.95
C SER A 178 -8.64 8.25 -1.85
N ARG A 179 -8.74 9.12 -2.88
CA ARG A 179 -8.15 10.47 -2.86
C ARG A 179 -8.92 11.39 -1.91
N THR A 180 -8.31 12.52 -1.58
CA THR A 180 -8.99 13.57 -0.80
C THR A 180 -10.26 14.05 -1.51
N ALA A 181 -11.20 14.57 -0.72
CA ALA A 181 -12.51 14.97 -1.23
C ALA A 181 -12.44 16.09 -2.29
N GLU A 182 -11.48 17.01 -2.17
CA GLU A 182 -11.26 18.10 -3.13
C GLU A 182 -10.81 17.54 -4.50
N ARG A 183 -9.92 16.54 -4.47
CA ARG A 183 -9.47 15.87 -5.70
C ARG A 183 -10.61 15.08 -6.37
N TYR A 184 -11.38 14.35 -5.56
CA TYR A 184 -12.56 13.61 -6.03
C TYR A 184 -13.59 14.54 -6.68
N ARG A 185 -13.91 15.69 -6.05
CA ARG A 185 -14.87 16.66 -6.59
C ARG A 185 -14.34 17.46 -7.77
N GLY A 186 -13.04 17.35 -8.08
CA GLY A 186 -12.41 18.12 -9.14
C GLY A 186 -12.13 19.58 -8.79
N GLU A 187 -12.17 19.95 -7.54
CA GLU A 187 -11.92 21.32 -7.03
C GLU A 187 -10.43 21.66 -7.00
N HIS A 188 -9.60 20.64 -6.78
CA HIS A 188 -8.15 20.78 -6.72
C HIS A 188 -7.48 19.49 -7.20
N GLU A 189 -6.64 19.57 -8.25
CA GLU A 189 -5.87 18.42 -8.74
C GLU A 189 -4.43 18.86 -9.05
N PRO A 190 -3.51 18.67 -8.08
CA PRO A 190 -2.13 19.13 -8.22
C PRO A 190 -1.22 18.17 -8.99
N ILE A 191 -1.71 16.98 -9.35
CA ILE A 191 -0.86 15.87 -9.82
C ILE A 191 -1.25 15.43 -11.23
N ASP A 192 -2.54 15.19 -11.45
CA ASP A 192 -3.06 14.66 -12.71
C ASP A 192 -3.51 15.79 -13.63
N PRO A 193 -3.40 15.65 -14.98
CA PRO A 193 -3.72 16.73 -15.93
C PRO A 193 -5.22 17.06 -15.97
N VAL A 194 -6.10 16.15 -15.58
CA VAL A 194 -7.55 16.33 -15.56
C VAL A 194 -8.09 16.05 -14.16
N ALA A 195 -8.89 16.97 -13.64
CA ALA A 195 -9.57 16.85 -12.36
C ALA A 195 -10.88 16.02 -12.50
N GLY A 196 -11.35 15.48 -11.39
CA GLY A 196 -12.58 14.70 -11.33
C GLY A 196 -12.37 13.27 -10.82
N HIS A 197 -13.31 12.38 -11.10
CA HIS A 197 -13.29 10.98 -10.61
C HIS A 197 -13.91 10.03 -11.63
N ILE A 198 -13.70 8.73 -11.44
CA ILE A 198 -14.36 7.69 -12.25
C ILE A 198 -15.87 7.74 -11.99
N PRO A 199 -16.72 7.89 -13.01
CA PRO A 199 -18.18 7.94 -12.86
C PRO A 199 -18.70 6.78 -12.01
N THR A 200 -19.71 7.03 -11.18
CA THR A 200 -20.33 6.11 -10.19
C THR A 200 -19.51 5.79 -8.95
N ALA A 201 -18.24 6.16 -8.92
CA ALA A 201 -17.42 5.94 -7.72
C ALA A 201 -17.92 6.76 -6.53
N VAL A 202 -17.83 6.18 -5.34
CA VAL A 202 -17.99 6.88 -4.06
C VAL A 202 -16.62 7.33 -3.54
N ASN A 203 -16.60 8.37 -2.69
CA ASN A 203 -15.34 8.86 -2.13
C ASN A 203 -15.19 8.48 -0.67
N LEU A 204 -14.08 7.82 -0.36
CA LEU A 204 -13.63 7.54 1.01
C LEU A 204 -12.13 7.88 1.12
N PRO A 205 -11.78 9.12 1.48
CA PRO A 205 -10.38 9.55 1.58
C PRO A 205 -9.58 8.67 2.53
N TRP A 206 -8.45 8.14 2.06
CA TRP A 206 -7.63 7.23 2.89
C TRP A 206 -7.14 7.85 4.21
N PRO A 207 -6.83 9.18 4.31
CA PRO A 207 -6.39 9.77 5.58
C PRO A 207 -7.46 9.69 6.69
N ASP A 208 -8.74 9.60 6.31
CA ASP A 208 -9.83 9.47 7.28
C ASP A 208 -9.88 8.10 7.98
N ASN A 209 -9.06 7.14 7.56
CA ASN A 209 -8.86 5.90 8.32
C ASN A 209 -8.00 6.12 9.57
N LEU A 210 -7.35 7.26 9.67
CA LEU A 210 -6.38 7.55 10.72
C LEU A 210 -6.93 8.53 11.77
N ARG A 211 -6.39 8.40 12.97
CA ARG A 211 -6.44 9.37 14.05
C ARG A 211 -5.05 9.46 14.65
N ASP A 212 -4.49 10.67 14.72
CA ASP A 212 -3.14 10.92 15.25
C ASP A 212 -2.05 10.04 14.58
N GLY A 213 -2.18 9.85 13.25
CA GLY A 213 -1.26 9.05 12.44
C GLY A 213 -1.40 7.52 12.59
N LYS A 214 -2.33 7.02 13.41
CA LYS A 214 -2.61 5.59 13.61
C LYS A 214 -3.97 5.20 13.05
N PHE A 215 -4.11 3.93 12.71
CA PHE A 215 -5.41 3.41 12.30
C PHE A 215 -6.45 3.60 13.41
N LYS A 216 -7.64 4.05 13.01
CA LYS A 216 -8.80 4.08 13.90
C LYS A 216 -9.16 2.66 14.36
N PRO A 217 -9.78 2.51 15.55
CA PRO A 217 -10.28 1.21 16.00
C PRO A 217 -11.17 0.53 14.95
N ALA A 218 -11.07 -0.79 14.84
CA ALA A 218 -11.82 -1.59 13.85
C ALA A 218 -13.34 -1.31 13.87
N ALA A 219 -13.92 -1.03 15.03
CA ALA A 219 -15.34 -0.68 15.15
C ALA A 219 -15.68 0.65 14.45
N GLU A 220 -14.82 1.66 14.53
CA GLU A 220 -15.01 2.94 13.86
C GLU A 220 -14.81 2.80 12.34
N LEU A 221 -13.79 2.05 11.93
CA LEU A 221 -13.58 1.71 10.52
C LEU A 221 -14.76 0.92 9.95
N LYS A 222 -15.34 -0.02 10.71
CA LYS A 222 -16.53 -0.76 10.31
C LYS A 222 -17.72 0.17 10.05
N THR A 223 -17.93 1.16 10.92
CA THR A 223 -18.97 2.19 10.71
C THR A 223 -18.68 3.00 9.44
N ARG A 224 -17.42 3.36 9.20
CA ARG A 224 -17.00 4.11 8.02
C ARG A 224 -17.27 3.37 6.71
N PHE A 225 -17.03 2.06 6.69
CA PHE A 225 -17.21 1.23 5.50
C PHE A 225 -18.60 0.57 5.41
N ALA A 226 -19.51 0.82 6.34
CA ALA A 226 -20.81 0.14 6.39
C ALA A 226 -21.65 0.32 5.12
N GLY A 227 -21.52 1.48 4.44
CA GLY A 227 -22.23 1.75 3.18
C GLY A 227 -21.69 0.98 1.96
N LEU A 228 -20.53 0.31 2.08
CA LEU A 228 -19.94 -0.48 0.99
C LEU A 228 -20.36 -1.97 1.04
N ALA A 229 -20.91 -2.41 2.16
CA ALA A 229 -21.30 -3.80 2.38
C ALA A 229 -22.67 -4.11 1.74
N ASN A 230 -22.70 -4.27 0.42
CA ASN A 230 -23.74 -5.08 -0.19
C ASN A 230 -23.33 -6.55 -0.05
N GLU A 231 -24.17 -7.39 0.53
CA GLU A 231 -23.88 -8.78 0.90
C GLU A 231 -23.39 -9.69 -0.26
N ALA A 232 -23.44 -9.22 -1.49
CA ALA A 232 -23.06 -9.94 -2.71
C ALA A 232 -22.15 -9.14 -3.66
N GLY A 233 -21.79 -7.90 -3.33
CA GLY A 233 -21.07 -7.01 -4.24
C GLY A 233 -19.56 -6.99 -4.01
N GLU A 234 -18.82 -6.68 -5.06
CA GLU A 234 -17.38 -6.46 -4.99
C GLU A 234 -17.06 -5.00 -4.67
N VAL A 235 -16.10 -4.76 -3.77
CA VAL A 235 -15.55 -3.42 -3.51
C VAL A 235 -14.19 -3.30 -4.19
N VAL A 236 -14.03 -2.26 -5.02
CA VAL A 236 -12.80 -1.98 -5.76
C VAL A 236 -12.28 -0.60 -5.36
N PHE A 237 -11.14 -0.56 -4.69
CA PHE A 237 -10.48 0.69 -4.33
C PHE A 237 -9.54 1.16 -5.43
N TYR A 238 -9.53 2.48 -5.67
CA TYR A 238 -8.56 3.17 -6.51
C TYR A 238 -8.15 4.50 -5.86
N CYS A 239 -7.11 5.15 -6.38
CA CYS A 239 -6.71 6.50 -5.98
C CYS A 239 -6.20 7.30 -7.19
N GLY A 240 -5.11 8.03 -7.07
CA GLY A 240 -4.45 8.66 -8.23
C GLY A 240 -3.65 7.67 -9.08
N SER A 241 -2.95 6.71 -8.44
CA SER A 241 -2.01 5.80 -9.11
C SER A 241 -1.86 4.44 -8.44
N GLY A 242 -2.83 4.00 -7.64
CA GLY A 242 -2.88 2.69 -7.02
C GLY A 242 -1.96 2.49 -5.81
N VAL A 243 -1.40 3.56 -5.25
CA VAL A 243 -0.54 3.51 -4.06
C VAL A 243 -1.38 3.61 -2.80
N THR A 244 -1.96 4.78 -2.54
CA THR A 244 -2.73 5.03 -1.30
C THR A 244 -4.07 4.29 -1.25
N ALA A 245 -4.58 3.79 -2.38
CA ALA A 245 -5.73 2.88 -2.39
C ALA A 245 -5.46 1.59 -1.60
N CYS A 246 -4.22 1.11 -1.57
CA CYS A 246 -3.83 -0.05 -0.76
C CYS A 246 -4.06 0.17 0.74
N HIS A 247 -3.98 1.41 1.21
CA HIS A 247 -4.30 1.76 2.60
C HIS A 247 -5.79 1.56 2.89
N ASN A 248 -6.67 1.94 1.97
CA ASN A 248 -8.11 1.65 2.12
C ASN A 248 -8.41 0.15 2.04
N VAL A 249 -7.71 -0.61 1.17
CA VAL A 249 -7.85 -2.09 1.13
C VAL A 249 -7.49 -2.69 2.48
N LEU A 250 -6.37 -2.24 3.11
CA LEU A 250 -5.96 -2.70 4.42
C LEU A 250 -6.98 -2.31 5.51
N ALA A 251 -7.41 -1.03 5.53
CA ALA A 251 -8.37 -0.55 6.51
C ALA A 251 -9.73 -1.25 6.39
N TYR A 252 -10.16 -1.58 5.17
CA TYR A 252 -11.39 -2.34 4.91
C TYR A 252 -11.28 -3.78 5.44
N GLU A 253 -10.14 -4.46 5.20
CA GLU A 253 -9.91 -5.80 5.75
C GLU A 253 -9.82 -5.77 7.28
N LEU A 254 -9.17 -4.75 7.88
CA LEU A 254 -9.11 -4.55 9.33
C LEU A 254 -10.51 -4.35 9.95
N ALA A 255 -11.39 -3.65 9.24
CA ALA A 255 -12.75 -3.33 9.68
C ALA A 255 -13.73 -4.49 9.56
N THR A 256 -13.64 -5.27 8.48
CA THR A 256 -14.68 -6.22 8.03
C THR A 256 -14.23 -7.67 8.04
N GLY A 257 -12.93 -7.92 8.05
CA GLY A 257 -12.35 -9.24 7.79
C GLY A 257 -12.44 -9.68 6.32
N GLN A 258 -13.00 -8.84 5.43
CA GLN A 258 -13.17 -9.14 4.02
C GLN A 258 -12.06 -8.47 3.20
N ARG A 259 -11.67 -9.11 2.10
CA ARG A 259 -10.66 -8.59 1.17
C ARG A 259 -11.32 -7.90 0.00
N ALA A 260 -10.95 -6.64 -0.23
CA ALA A 260 -11.40 -5.87 -1.37
C ALA A 260 -10.43 -6.01 -2.55
N SER A 261 -10.89 -5.63 -3.73
CA SER A 261 -10.06 -5.53 -4.94
C SER A 261 -9.38 -4.17 -5.06
N LEU A 262 -8.29 -4.14 -5.81
CA LEU A 262 -7.55 -2.92 -6.16
C LEU A 262 -7.61 -2.70 -7.66
N TYR A 263 -7.85 -1.46 -8.08
CA TYR A 263 -7.55 -1.00 -9.43
C TYR A 263 -6.19 -0.27 -9.41
N PRO A 264 -5.08 -0.94 -9.79
CA PRO A 264 -3.74 -0.35 -9.67
C PRO A 264 -3.50 0.83 -10.59
N GLY A 265 -4.09 0.83 -11.79
CA GLY A 265 -3.95 1.94 -12.75
C GLY A 265 -4.57 3.24 -12.26
N SER A 266 -5.67 3.13 -11.52
CA SER A 266 -6.33 4.25 -10.83
C SER A 266 -6.71 5.40 -11.77
N TRP A 267 -6.88 6.61 -11.22
CA TRP A 267 -7.27 7.78 -11.99
C TRP A 267 -6.32 8.09 -13.13
N SER A 268 -5.01 8.01 -12.90
CA SER A 268 -4.00 8.32 -13.91
C SER A 268 -4.04 7.40 -15.15
N GLU A 269 -4.46 6.15 -15.01
CA GLU A 269 -4.68 5.26 -16.15
C GLU A 269 -6.07 5.48 -16.76
N TYR A 270 -7.09 5.71 -15.92
CA TYR A 270 -8.44 5.98 -16.39
C TYR A 270 -8.51 7.19 -17.32
N LEU A 271 -7.67 8.22 -17.07
CA LEU A 271 -7.59 9.41 -17.93
C LEU A 271 -7.26 9.10 -19.39
N LEU A 272 -6.55 7.98 -19.67
CA LEU A 272 -6.25 7.55 -21.03
C LEU A 272 -7.51 7.18 -21.84
N THR A 273 -8.67 7.07 -21.19
CA THR A 273 -9.97 6.83 -21.85
C THR A 273 -10.71 8.12 -22.19
N LEU A 274 -10.23 9.26 -21.73
CA LEU A 274 -10.87 10.56 -21.93
C LEU A 274 -10.23 11.35 -23.09
N GLU A 275 -9.11 10.85 -23.61
CA GLU A 275 -8.43 11.35 -24.81
C GLU A 275 -9.07 10.73 -26.07
#